data_ca1bd1b1887a7707d3376a5d05a6e449
#
_entry.id   ca1bd1b1887a7707d3376a5d05a6e449
#
_cell.length_a   1.000
_cell.length_b   1.000
_cell.length_c   1.000
_cell.angle_alpha   90.00
_cell.angle_beta   90.00
_cell.angle_gamma   90.00
#
_symmetry.space_group_name_H-M   'P 1'
#
loop_
_entity.id
_entity.type
_entity.pdbx_description
1 polymer ?
#
loop_
_entity_poly.entity_id
_entity_poly.type
_entity_poly.pdbx_seq_one_letter_code
_entity_poly.pdbx_strand_id
1 'polypeptide(L)'
;MKFYIGPMSKNVVDAVIDFGTDDPIAFIPSRRQIEWNGGYVNNWTTKDFVEYVKAKSPNALIERDHGGPGQGIVDDDGVESLRHDALYMDIIHIDPWKKYPKFEDGLEWTIKLIEMCYAINPEICYEIATEEGIRKFEVDELDRLVNELKARLDPQIYSKIRYLVIQCGTRLSEKHNTGIFDVQKLRSMIELAK
;
A
#
# COMPACT_ATOMS: atom_id res chain seq x y z
N MET A 1 -6.60 3.11 -16.79
CA MET A 1 -6.53 3.60 -15.37
C MET A 1 -7.28 2.57 -14.55
N LYS A 2 -6.72 2.10 -13.44
CA LYS A 2 -7.42 1.16 -12.54
C LYS A 2 -7.86 1.88 -11.28
N PHE A 3 -9.08 1.61 -10.83
CA PHE A 3 -9.60 2.16 -9.59
C PHE A 3 -9.47 1.13 -8.47
N TYR A 4 -9.08 1.60 -7.31
CA TYR A 4 -8.99 0.83 -6.07
C TYR A 4 -9.97 1.41 -5.06
N ILE A 5 -10.77 0.56 -4.43
CA ILE A 5 -11.80 0.97 -3.47
C ILE A 5 -11.49 0.37 -2.10
N GLY A 6 -11.45 1.24 -1.07
CA GLY A 6 -11.38 0.80 0.32
C GLY A 6 -12.70 0.14 0.73
N PRO A 7 -12.69 -1.12 1.21
CA PRO A 7 -13.91 -1.79 1.66
C PRO A 7 -14.41 -1.18 2.98
N MET A 8 -15.59 -0.57 2.94
CA MET A 8 -16.20 0.04 4.14
C MET A 8 -17.19 -0.88 4.86
N SER A 9 -17.73 -1.86 4.14
CA SER A 9 -18.63 -2.90 4.65
C SER A 9 -18.75 -4.02 3.63
N LYS A 10 -19.28 -5.17 4.07
CA LYS A 10 -19.58 -6.28 3.15
C LYS A 10 -20.51 -5.84 2.00
N ASN A 11 -21.53 -5.02 2.28
CA ASN A 11 -22.46 -4.54 1.25
C ASN A 11 -21.77 -3.66 0.20
N VAL A 12 -20.78 -2.83 0.62
CA VAL A 12 -19.95 -2.05 -0.31
C VAL A 12 -19.11 -2.98 -1.18
N VAL A 13 -18.51 -4.01 -0.60
CA VAL A 13 -17.73 -5.01 -1.35
C VAL A 13 -18.61 -5.69 -2.40
N ASP A 14 -19.81 -6.15 -2.02
CA ASP A 14 -20.75 -6.78 -2.96
C ASP A 14 -21.15 -5.81 -4.07
N ALA A 15 -21.50 -4.58 -3.76
CA ALA A 15 -21.87 -3.58 -4.76
C ALA A 15 -20.72 -3.25 -5.75
N VAL A 16 -19.48 -3.20 -5.27
CA VAL A 16 -18.29 -2.97 -6.13
C VAL A 16 -18.06 -4.16 -7.06
N ILE A 17 -18.22 -5.38 -6.56
CA ILE A 17 -18.12 -6.60 -7.39
C ILE A 17 -19.19 -6.62 -8.46
N ASP A 18 -20.45 -6.36 -8.08
CA ASP A 18 -21.59 -6.35 -9.00
C ASP A 18 -21.47 -5.26 -10.08
N PHE A 19 -20.86 -4.11 -9.74
CA PHE A 19 -20.64 -3.03 -10.69
C PHE A 19 -19.47 -3.33 -11.67
N GLY A 20 -18.42 -3.98 -11.20
CA GLY A 20 -17.17 -4.24 -11.95
C GLY A 20 -17.17 -5.56 -12.73
N THR A 21 -18.28 -6.00 -13.33
CA THR A 21 -18.37 -7.32 -13.99
C THR A 21 -17.42 -7.49 -15.18
N ASP A 22 -17.29 -6.49 -16.05
CA ASP A 22 -16.48 -6.56 -17.27
C ASP A 22 -15.02 -6.13 -17.06
N ASP A 23 -14.80 -5.16 -16.17
CA ASP A 23 -13.46 -4.71 -15.75
C ASP A 23 -13.43 -4.62 -14.22
N PRO A 24 -12.95 -5.65 -13.52
CA PRO A 24 -13.00 -5.71 -12.07
C PRO A 24 -12.32 -4.50 -11.42
N ILE A 25 -13.07 -3.81 -10.56
CA ILE A 25 -12.54 -2.78 -9.68
C ILE A 25 -11.69 -3.48 -8.62
N ALA A 26 -10.52 -2.91 -8.33
CA ALA A 26 -9.62 -3.42 -7.32
C ALA A 26 -10.04 -3.00 -5.91
N PHE A 27 -9.58 -3.73 -4.90
CA PHE A 27 -9.79 -3.40 -3.50
C PHE A 27 -8.47 -2.99 -2.84
N ILE A 28 -8.55 -2.01 -1.94
CA ILE A 28 -7.39 -1.49 -1.20
C ILE A 28 -7.73 -1.34 0.30
N PRO A 29 -7.86 -2.46 1.05
CA PRO A 29 -8.12 -2.42 2.48
C PRO A 29 -6.90 -1.98 3.28
N SER A 30 -7.10 -1.02 4.21
CA SER A 30 -6.11 -0.72 5.24
C SER A 30 -6.08 -1.82 6.31
N ARG A 31 -4.99 -1.86 7.10
CA ARG A 31 -4.87 -2.77 8.24
C ARG A 31 -5.99 -2.62 9.28
N ARG A 32 -6.62 -1.46 9.38
CA ARG A 32 -7.77 -1.25 10.28
C ARG A 32 -9.05 -1.88 9.74
N GLN A 33 -9.22 -1.84 8.43
CA GLN A 33 -10.39 -2.41 7.75
C GLN A 33 -10.37 -3.93 7.76
N ILE A 34 -9.27 -4.51 7.32
CA ILE A 34 -9.03 -5.95 7.20
C ILE A 34 -7.65 -6.24 7.80
N GLU A 35 -7.57 -7.11 8.79
CA GLU A 35 -6.31 -7.45 9.45
C GLU A 35 -6.15 -8.98 9.55
N TRP A 36 -4.94 -9.47 9.74
CA TRP A 36 -4.68 -10.91 9.84
C TRP A 36 -5.49 -11.61 10.94
N ASN A 37 -5.81 -10.90 12.01
CA ASN A 37 -6.60 -11.37 13.14
C ASN A 37 -8.03 -10.77 13.20
N GLY A 38 -8.48 -10.13 12.11
CA GLY A 38 -9.78 -9.51 11.98
C GLY A 38 -9.76 -7.99 12.08
N GLY A 39 -10.34 -7.33 11.07
CA GLY A 39 -10.52 -5.89 11.01
C GLY A 39 -11.96 -5.44 11.32
N TYR A 40 -12.22 -4.12 11.33
CA TYR A 40 -13.56 -3.63 11.63
C TYR A 40 -14.60 -3.92 10.53
N VAL A 41 -14.15 -4.21 9.31
CA VAL A 41 -15.05 -4.57 8.21
C VAL A 41 -15.42 -6.05 8.33
N ASN A 42 -16.65 -6.31 8.76
CA ASN A 42 -17.23 -7.64 8.89
C ASN A 42 -16.41 -8.62 9.75
N ASN A 43 -15.51 -8.11 10.59
CA ASN A 43 -14.52 -8.90 11.34
C ASN A 43 -13.69 -9.88 10.46
N TRP A 44 -13.53 -9.56 9.20
CA TRP A 44 -12.77 -10.39 8.27
C TRP A 44 -11.28 -10.37 8.56
N THR A 45 -10.70 -11.57 8.54
CA THR A 45 -9.24 -11.71 8.41
C THR A 45 -8.80 -11.39 6.98
N THR A 46 -7.49 -11.16 6.79
CA THR A 46 -6.90 -11.00 5.44
C THR A 46 -7.33 -12.16 4.52
N LYS A 47 -7.23 -13.39 5.03
CA LYS A 47 -7.62 -14.60 4.29
C LYS A 47 -9.11 -14.59 3.91
N ASP A 48 -9.98 -14.39 4.91
CA ASP A 48 -11.43 -14.44 4.67
C ASP A 48 -11.89 -13.42 3.63
N PHE A 49 -11.33 -12.20 3.70
CA PHE A 49 -11.64 -11.14 2.75
C PHE A 49 -11.20 -11.51 1.34
N VAL A 50 -9.94 -11.97 1.17
CA VAL A 50 -9.41 -12.34 -0.14
C VAL A 50 -10.18 -13.50 -0.73
N GLU A 51 -10.45 -14.55 0.04
CA GLU A 51 -11.24 -15.71 -0.41
C GLU A 51 -12.66 -15.29 -0.82
N TYR A 52 -13.29 -14.40 -0.05
CA TYR A 52 -14.63 -13.87 -0.37
C TYR A 52 -14.64 -13.11 -1.71
N VAL A 53 -13.70 -12.20 -1.91
CA VAL A 53 -13.61 -11.41 -3.14
C VAL A 53 -13.27 -12.29 -4.34
N LYS A 54 -12.23 -13.13 -4.22
CA LYS A 54 -11.76 -13.98 -5.32
C LYS A 54 -12.79 -15.05 -5.75
N ALA A 55 -13.62 -15.52 -4.81
CA ALA A 55 -14.72 -16.45 -5.15
C ALA A 55 -15.79 -15.81 -6.04
N LYS A 56 -16.00 -14.50 -5.94
CA LYS A 56 -17.01 -13.77 -6.72
C LYS A 56 -16.43 -13.03 -7.93
N SER A 57 -15.20 -12.53 -7.80
CA SER A 57 -14.48 -11.79 -8.82
C SER A 57 -13.00 -12.24 -8.87
N PRO A 58 -12.70 -13.37 -9.53
CA PRO A 58 -11.36 -13.98 -9.51
C PRO A 58 -10.25 -13.07 -10.03
N ASN A 59 -10.57 -12.13 -10.91
CA ASN A 59 -9.63 -11.20 -11.54
C ASN A 59 -9.50 -9.84 -10.80
N ALA A 60 -10.29 -9.60 -9.76
CA ALA A 60 -10.15 -8.39 -8.95
C ALA A 60 -8.80 -8.39 -8.25
N LEU A 61 -8.04 -7.30 -8.38
CA LEU A 61 -6.79 -7.12 -7.62
C LEU A 61 -7.11 -6.69 -6.20
N ILE A 62 -6.27 -7.15 -5.27
CA ILE A 62 -6.38 -6.78 -3.85
C ILE A 62 -5.02 -6.29 -3.40
N GLU A 63 -4.99 -5.05 -2.93
CA GLU A 63 -3.81 -4.35 -2.44
C GLU A 63 -3.94 -4.05 -0.96
N ARG A 64 -2.88 -4.24 -0.19
CA ARG A 64 -2.80 -3.73 1.18
C ARG A 64 -2.52 -2.23 1.17
N ASP A 65 -3.42 -1.43 1.71
CA ASP A 65 -3.20 -0.02 1.99
C ASP A 65 -2.41 0.14 3.31
N HIS A 66 -1.32 0.91 3.28
CA HIS A 66 -0.44 1.15 4.42
C HIS A 66 -0.03 -0.11 5.18
N GLY A 67 0.69 -1.02 4.51
CA GLY A 67 1.28 -2.20 5.14
C GLY A 67 2.56 -1.85 5.91
N GLY A 68 2.59 -2.15 7.20
CA GLY A 68 3.81 -1.94 7.98
C GLY A 68 3.60 -1.46 9.43
N PRO A 69 4.70 -1.00 10.06
CA PRO A 69 4.73 -0.62 11.46
C PRO A 69 3.80 0.55 11.80
N GLY A 70 3.01 0.41 12.88
CA GLY A 70 2.16 1.47 13.41
C GLY A 70 0.94 1.82 12.54
N GLN A 71 0.62 1.02 11.53
CA GLN A 71 -0.49 1.26 10.61
C GLN A 71 -1.80 0.59 11.05
N GLY A 72 -1.73 -0.39 11.96
CA GLY A 72 -2.90 -1.08 12.53
C GLY A 72 -3.66 -0.26 13.58
N ILE A 73 -4.61 -0.93 14.23
CA ILE A 73 -5.30 -0.40 15.43
C ILE A 73 -4.35 -0.46 16.63
N VAL A 74 -3.56 -1.54 16.73
CA VAL A 74 -2.52 -1.72 17.73
C VAL A 74 -1.20 -1.20 17.19
N ASP A 75 -0.43 -0.50 18.03
CA ASP A 75 0.93 -0.10 17.66
C ASP A 75 1.88 -1.31 17.74
N ASP A 76 2.18 -1.87 16.60
CA ASP A 76 3.04 -3.03 16.42
C ASP A 76 4.14 -2.76 15.36
N ASP A 77 4.91 -3.78 15.02
CA ASP A 77 5.91 -3.72 13.95
C ASP A 77 5.37 -4.10 12.57
N GLY A 78 4.09 -4.50 12.48
CA GLY A 78 3.40 -4.85 11.24
C GLY A 78 3.87 -6.15 10.57
N VAL A 79 4.86 -6.84 11.13
CA VAL A 79 5.49 -8.01 10.50
C VAL A 79 4.50 -9.14 10.29
N GLU A 80 3.69 -9.46 11.33
CA GLU A 80 2.73 -10.55 11.24
C GLU A 80 1.61 -10.24 10.24
N SER A 81 1.13 -8.98 10.21
CA SER A 81 0.18 -8.52 9.20
C SER A 81 0.70 -8.72 7.79
N LEU A 82 1.92 -8.24 7.52
CA LEU A 82 2.55 -8.35 6.20
C LEU A 82 2.84 -9.81 5.78
N ARG A 83 3.11 -10.71 6.73
CA ARG A 83 3.23 -12.15 6.43
C ARG A 83 1.93 -12.71 5.85
N HIS A 84 0.80 -12.36 6.46
CA HIS A 84 -0.51 -12.76 5.96
C HIS A 84 -0.86 -12.08 4.64
N ASP A 85 -0.54 -10.80 4.49
CA ASP A 85 -0.77 -10.07 3.24
C ASP A 85 0.02 -10.69 2.08
N ALA A 86 1.28 -11.06 2.31
CA ALA A 86 2.12 -11.72 1.31
C ALA A 86 1.60 -13.09 0.87
N LEU A 87 0.86 -13.82 1.74
CA LEU A 87 0.27 -15.10 1.39
C LEU A 87 -0.99 -14.97 0.53
N TYR A 88 -1.74 -13.86 0.64
CA TYR A 88 -3.09 -13.80 0.10
C TYR A 88 -3.33 -12.65 -0.87
N MET A 89 -2.66 -11.50 -0.73
CA MET A 89 -2.89 -10.31 -1.55
C MET A 89 -2.04 -10.30 -2.83
N ASP A 90 -2.44 -9.47 -3.79
CA ASP A 90 -1.72 -9.31 -5.07
C ASP A 90 -0.64 -8.21 -4.98
N ILE A 91 -0.90 -7.17 -4.17
CA ILE A 91 -0.04 -6.00 -4.02
C ILE A 91 0.03 -5.60 -2.55
N ILE A 92 1.18 -5.11 -2.12
CA ILE A 92 1.37 -4.55 -0.78
C ILE A 92 2.00 -3.15 -0.88
N HIS A 93 1.32 -2.15 -0.34
CA HIS A 93 1.92 -0.86 -0.05
C HIS A 93 2.81 -0.98 1.19
N ILE A 94 4.12 -0.96 1.00
CA ILE A 94 5.12 -1.02 2.07
C ILE A 94 5.33 0.38 2.64
N ASP A 95 4.77 0.62 3.84
CA ASP A 95 4.76 1.94 4.47
C ASP A 95 5.23 1.93 5.94
N PRO A 96 6.55 1.93 6.18
CA PRO A 96 7.09 2.06 7.52
C PRO A 96 7.15 3.52 8.03
N TRP A 97 6.84 4.51 7.19
CA TRP A 97 7.17 5.92 7.39
C TRP A 97 6.46 6.58 8.57
N LYS A 98 5.32 6.07 8.97
CA LYS A 98 4.61 6.55 10.16
C LYS A 98 5.39 6.31 11.45
N LYS A 99 6.01 5.15 11.58
CA LYS A 99 6.82 4.78 12.76
C LYS A 99 8.29 5.18 12.62
N TYR A 100 8.80 5.17 11.40
CA TYR A 100 10.19 5.47 11.06
C TYR A 100 10.28 6.64 10.07
N PRO A 101 10.00 7.89 10.52
CA PRO A 101 9.95 9.05 9.62
C PRO A 101 11.33 9.56 9.18
N LYS A 102 12.42 9.16 9.84
CA LYS A 102 13.78 9.45 9.37
C LYS A 102 14.08 8.63 8.14
N PHE A 103 14.69 9.26 7.13
CA PHE A 103 14.91 8.64 5.83
C PHE A 103 15.64 7.30 5.91
N GLU A 104 16.76 7.26 6.63
CA GLU A 104 17.60 6.07 6.77
C GLU A 104 16.84 4.92 7.45
N ASP A 105 16.14 5.21 8.53
CA ASP A 105 15.36 4.20 9.27
C ASP A 105 14.20 3.68 8.42
N GLY A 106 13.47 4.57 7.75
CA GLY A 106 12.37 4.20 6.85
C GLY A 106 12.84 3.38 5.66
N LEU A 107 13.97 3.74 5.05
CA LEU A 107 14.59 2.98 3.95
C LEU A 107 14.98 1.56 4.40
N GLU A 108 15.66 1.41 5.54
CA GLU A 108 16.05 0.09 6.07
C GLU A 108 14.83 -0.79 6.32
N TRP A 109 13.78 -0.23 6.92
CA TRP A 109 12.53 -0.96 7.12
C TRP A 109 11.83 -1.30 5.81
N THR A 110 11.82 -0.40 4.83
CA THR A 110 11.25 -0.67 3.50
C THR A 110 11.93 -1.87 2.86
N ILE A 111 13.26 -1.90 2.82
CA ILE A 111 14.04 -3.02 2.27
C ILE A 111 13.73 -4.33 3.01
N LYS A 112 13.84 -4.31 4.35
CA LYS A 112 13.58 -5.49 5.20
C LYS A 112 12.19 -6.08 4.96
N LEU A 113 11.16 -5.25 4.87
CA LEU A 113 9.78 -5.70 4.69
C LEU A 113 9.54 -6.24 3.28
N ILE A 114 10.10 -5.61 2.25
CA ILE A 114 10.04 -6.11 0.86
C ILE A 114 10.71 -7.49 0.76
N GLU A 115 11.93 -7.64 1.26
CA GLU A 115 12.67 -8.91 1.23
C GLU A 115 11.93 -10.02 1.98
N MET A 116 11.35 -9.70 3.15
CA MET A 116 10.54 -10.64 3.91
C MET A 116 9.30 -11.11 3.14
N CYS A 117 8.55 -10.18 2.55
CA CYS A 117 7.37 -10.51 1.76
C CYS A 117 7.73 -11.31 0.50
N TYR A 118 8.81 -10.94 -0.19
CA TYR A 118 9.30 -11.68 -1.36
C TYR A 118 9.72 -13.11 -1.03
N ALA A 119 10.35 -13.33 0.12
CA ALA A 119 10.72 -14.67 0.57
C ALA A 119 9.48 -15.57 0.82
N ILE A 120 8.32 -14.99 1.12
CA ILE A 120 7.05 -15.71 1.30
C ILE A 120 6.37 -15.95 -0.04
N ASN A 121 6.29 -14.91 -0.88
CA ASN A 121 5.63 -14.96 -2.19
C ASN A 121 6.41 -14.11 -3.22
N PRO A 122 7.23 -14.74 -4.09
CA PRO A 122 7.99 -14.03 -5.12
C PRO A 122 7.13 -13.35 -6.20
N GLU A 123 5.86 -13.67 -6.29
CA GLU A 123 4.96 -13.09 -7.31
C GLU A 123 4.28 -11.80 -6.85
N ILE A 124 4.36 -11.47 -5.55
CA ILE A 124 3.71 -10.27 -5.03
C ILE A 124 4.35 -8.99 -5.59
N CYS A 125 3.53 -7.97 -5.84
CA CYS A 125 4.00 -6.66 -6.26
C CYS A 125 3.98 -5.66 -5.09
N TYR A 126 4.72 -4.55 -5.25
CA TYR A 126 4.83 -3.55 -4.21
C TYR A 126 4.47 -2.16 -4.69
N GLU A 127 3.82 -1.41 -3.81
CA GLU A 127 3.78 0.04 -3.78
C GLU A 127 4.72 0.54 -2.69
N ILE A 128 5.41 1.67 -2.89
CA ILE A 128 6.38 2.25 -1.95
C ILE A 128 6.14 3.74 -1.73
N ALA A 129 6.83 4.31 -0.74
CA ALA A 129 6.70 5.67 -0.23
C ALA A 129 5.44 5.85 0.63
N THR A 130 4.94 7.08 0.79
CA THR A 130 3.75 7.38 1.60
C THR A 130 3.16 8.74 1.22
N GLU A 131 1.92 9.00 1.62
CA GLU A 131 1.27 10.29 1.40
C GLU A 131 1.81 11.40 2.33
N GLU A 132 1.64 12.66 1.90
CA GLU A 132 2.17 13.84 2.58
C GLU A 132 1.61 14.02 4.02
N GLY A 133 0.49 13.38 4.33
CA GLY A 133 -0.11 13.39 5.67
C GLY A 133 0.68 12.59 6.71
N ILE A 134 1.39 11.55 6.27
CA ILE A 134 2.24 10.71 7.12
C ILE A 134 3.67 11.27 7.16
N ARG A 135 4.29 11.44 6.00
CA ARG A 135 5.63 11.97 5.88
C ARG A 135 5.81 12.73 4.57
N LYS A 136 6.26 13.97 4.64
CA LYS A 136 6.58 14.76 3.46
C LYS A 136 7.86 14.24 2.79
N PHE A 137 7.80 14.00 1.49
CA PHE A 137 8.94 13.81 0.60
C PHE A 137 9.14 15.04 -0.29
N GLU A 138 10.36 15.50 -0.41
CA GLU A 138 10.75 16.36 -1.51
C GLU A 138 11.13 15.50 -2.73
N VAL A 139 11.20 16.10 -3.92
CA VAL A 139 11.41 15.36 -5.16
C VAL A 139 12.75 14.60 -5.16
N ASP A 140 13.82 15.27 -4.70
CA ASP A 140 15.16 14.70 -4.60
C ASP A 140 15.25 13.56 -3.54
N GLU A 141 14.48 13.66 -2.48
CA GLU A 141 14.42 12.63 -1.46
C GLU A 141 13.66 11.39 -1.95
N LEU A 142 12.59 11.58 -2.72
CA LEU A 142 11.87 10.48 -3.37
C LEU A 142 12.74 9.81 -4.44
N ASP A 143 13.47 10.59 -5.25
CA ASP A 143 14.45 10.07 -6.21
C ASP A 143 15.54 9.25 -5.51
N ARG A 144 16.05 9.76 -4.39
CA ARG A 144 17.01 9.04 -3.55
C ARG A 144 16.44 7.70 -3.07
N LEU A 145 15.18 7.66 -2.61
CA LEU A 145 14.53 6.43 -2.17
C LEU A 145 14.51 5.38 -3.29
N VAL A 146 14.07 5.77 -4.49
CA VAL A 146 14.02 4.86 -5.65
C VAL A 146 15.42 4.34 -6.02
N ASN A 147 16.43 5.22 -6.06
CA ASN A 147 17.80 4.86 -6.40
C ASN A 147 18.45 3.94 -5.33
N GLU A 148 18.23 4.21 -4.04
CA GLU A 148 18.71 3.34 -2.94
C GLU A 148 18.06 1.95 -3.00
N LEU A 149 16.77 1.86 -3.23
CA LEU A 149 16.07 0.58 -3.40
C LEU A 149 16.61 -0.19 -4.61
N LYS A 150 16.81 0.50 -5.74
CA LYS A 150 17.40 -0.11 -6.95
C LYS A 150 18.82 -0.62 -6.75
N ALA A 151 19.62 0.09 -5.95
CA ALA A 151 21.00 -0.28 -5.70
C ALA A 151 21.16 -1.43 -4.69
N ARG A 152 20.19 -1.55 -3.75
CA ARG A 152 20.34 -2.43 -2.57
C ARG A 152 19.50 -3.70 -2.64
N LEU A 153 18.36 -3.68 -3.34
CA LEU A 153 17.56 -4.89 -3.56
C LEU A 153 18.13 -5.73 -4.70
N ASP A 154 17.93 -7.05 -4.61
CA ASP A 154 18.14 -7.93 -5.76
C ASP A 154 17.31 -7.41 -6.96
N PRO A 155 17.86 -7.40 -8.20
CA PRO A 155 17.13 -6.93 -9.37
C PRO A 155 15.78 -7.60 -9.60
N GLN A 156 15.61 -8.87 -9.24
CA GLN A 156 14.34 -9.58 -9.33
C GLN A 156 13.33 -9.02 -8.31
N ILE A 157 13.78 -8.74 -7.09
CA ILE A 157 12.94 -8.13 -6.05
C ILE A 157 12.56 -6.70 -6.44
N TYR A 158 13.54 -5.89 -6.87
CA TYR A 158 13.27 -4.52 -7.32
C TYR A 158 12.25 -4.47 -8.46
N SER A 159 12.30 -5.43 -9.38
CA SER A 159 11.35 -5.50 -10.50
C SER A 159 9.88 -5.70 -10.08
N LYS A 160 9.63 -6.08 -8.84
CA LYS A 160 8.27 -6.24 -8.28
C LYS A 160 7.70 -4.93 -7.71
N ILE A 161 8.50 -3.88 -7.58
CA ILE A 161 8.00 -2.53 -7.26
C ILE A 161 7.30 -1.99 -8.50
N ARG A 162 5.99 -1.77 -8.41
CA ARG A 162 5.12 -1.38 -9.53
C ARG A 162 4.50 0.00 -9.36
N TYR A 163 4.40 0.47 -8.12
CA TYR A 163 3.73 1.70 -7.80
C TYR A 163 4.57 2.54 -6.83
N LEU A 164 4.42 3.85 -6.99
CA LEU A 164 5.07 4.85 -6.16
C LEU A 164 4.02 5.87 -5.72
N VAL A 165 3.89 6.06 -4.41
CA VAL A 165 3.04 7.12 -3.87
C VAL A 165 3.70 8.46 -4.14
N ILE A 166 3.04 9.31 -4.92
CA ILE A 166 3.51 10.65 -5.27
C ILE A 166 2.74 11.72 -4.51
N GLN A 167 3.39 12.83 -4.23
CA GLN A 167 2.85 13.92 -3.43
C GLN A 167 2.71 15.20 -4.26
N CYS A 168 1.70 16.00 -3.96
CA CYS A 168 1.38 17.22 -4.72
C CYS A 168 1.25 18.49 -3.84
N GLY A 169 1.75 18.46 -2.61
CA GLY A 169 1.71 19.61 -1.69
C GLY A 169 0.41 19.72 -0.87
N THR A 170 -0.50 18.75 -1.00
CA THR A 170 -1.73 18.71 -0.20
C THR A 170 -1.77 17.47 0.68
N ARG A 171 -2.41 17.59 1.84
CA ARG A 171 -2.65 16.49 2.77
C ARG A 171 -4.05 16.58 3.35
N LEU A 172 -4.63 15.45 3.71
CA LEU A 172 -5.87 15.40 4.45
C LEU A 172 -5.63 15.74 5.93
N SER A 173 -6.37 16.70 6.46
CA SER A 173 -6.53 16.92 7.90
C SER A 173 -7.80 16.21 8.37
N GLU A 174 -8.16 16.35 9.65
CA GLU A 174 -9.35 15.70 10.21
C GLU A 174 -10.65 15.97 9.44
N LYS A 175 -10.80 17.11 8.79
CA LYS A 175 -12.08 17.52 8.16
C LYS A 175 -11.93 18.09 6.74
N HIS A 176 -10.73 18.45 6.31
CA HIS A 176 -10.52 19.08 5.00
C HIS A 176 -9.09 18.92 4.53
N ASN A 177 -8.87 19.09 3.23
CA ASN A 177 -7.53 19.14 2.69
C ASN A 177 -6.82 20.45 3.12
N THR A 178 -5.55 20.31 3.47
CA THR A 178 -4.64 21.41 3.82
C THR A 178 -3.43 21.40 2.90
N GLY A 179 -2.65 22.50 2.90
CA GLY A 179 -1.53 22.69 2.00
C GLY A 179 -1.94 23.37 0.71
N ILE A 180 -1.00 23.52 -0.20
CA ILE A 180 -1.20 24.16 -1.51
C ILE A 180 -0.84 23.14 -2.57
N PHE A 181 -1.74 22.92 -3.53
CA PHE A 181 -1.49 22.02 -4.65
C PHE A 181 -0.33 22.57 -5.51
N ASP A 182 0.74 21.81 -5.61
CA ASP A 182 1.95 22.13 -6.34
C ASP A 182 2.06 21.29 -7.63
N VAL A 183 1.68 21.90 -8.75
CA VAL A 183 1.71 21.27 -10.08
C VAL A 183 3.13 20.89 -10.50
N GLN A 184 4.15 21.69 -10.12
CA GLN A 184 5.52 21.41 -10.52
C GLN A 184 6.07 20.22 -9.75
N LYS A 185 5.85 20.18 -8.43
CA LYS A 185 6.17 19.01 -7.59
C LYS A 185 5.51 17.75 -8.14
N LEU A 186 4.19 17.80 -8.42
CA LEU A 186 3.46 16.68 -8.96
C LEU A 186 4.06 16.17 -10.28
N ARG A 187 4.34 17.06 -11.22
CA ARG A 187 4.95 16.69 -12.51
C ARG A 187 6.31 16.03 -12.33
N SER A 188 7.17 16.60 -11.49
CA SER A 188 8.49 16.04 -11.21
C SER A 188 8.38 14.65 -10.59
N MET A 189 7.46 14.43 -9.64
CA MET A 189 7.25 13.11 -9.03
C MET A 189 6.64 12.10 -10.02
N ILE A 190 5.76 12.53 -10.96
CA ILE A 190 5.25 11.66 -12.02
C ILE A 190 6.39 11.21 -12.96
N GLU A 191 7.35 12.08 -13.27
CA GLU A 191 8.50 11.68 -14.10
C GLU A 191 9.40 10.65 -13.40
N LEU A 192 9.55 10.74 -12.08
CA LEU A 192 10.27 9.73 -11.29
C LEU A 192 9.57 8.35 -11.30
N ALA A 193 8.24 8.34 -11.39
CA ALA A 193 7.45 7.11 -11.35
C ALA A 193 7.34 6.39 -12.71
N LYS A 194 7.94 6.95 -13.78
CA LYS A 194 7.97 6.34 -15.13
C LYS A 194 9.17 5.43 -15.31
#